data_40d90d9f55f60c86edadf3956c91a871
#
_entry.id   40d90d9f55f60c86edadf3956c91a871
#
_cell.length_a   1.000
_cell.length_b   1.000
_cell.length_c   1.000
_cell.angle_alpha   90.00
_cell.angle_beta   90.00
_cell.angle_gamma   90.00
#
_symmetry.space_group_name_H-M   'P 1'
#
loop_
_entity.id
_entity.type
_entity.pdbx_description
1 polymer ?
#
loop_
_entity_poly.entity_id
_entity_poly.type
_entity_poly.pdbx_seq_one_letter_code
_entity_poly.pdbx_strand_id
1 'polypeptide(L)'
;MKLLITGAAGFIGSNFVRMIAKGELQGVSSVKVLDKLTYAGVQENLKPASELSNYTFVQGDICDPLVVSELLNEVDAVVNFAAESHVDRSISGAIDFVQTNIVGVQVLLDAIKASGKKIRFLQVSTDEVYGSIESGSWTEEWPLQPNSPYSASKASGELLARSYNRTHGMDVVITRCSNNYGTHHFPEKLIPLFITNLIEGKKVPVYGTGENVRDWLHVDDHCRGIFSVLMNGRSGEIYNIGGGRELTNNEITRLILEAMNADNSSIEYVEDRKGHDLRYSVDWTKINRELGYEPKVKFEYGLKETIQWYRDNETWWKPLKKR
;
A
#
# COMPACT_ATOMS: atom_id res chain seq x y z
N MET A 1 -5.13 6.27 -21.26
CA MET A 1 -4.74 7.13 -20.09
C MET A 1 -3.23 7.06 -19.91
N LYS A 2 -2.56 8.21 -19.77
CA LYS A 2 -1.12 8.32 -19.47
C LYS A 2 -0.96 8.53 -17.96
N LEU A 3 -0.23 7.67 -17.28
CA LEU A 3 -0.09 7.67 -15.82
C LEU A 3 1.30 8.11 -15.37
N LEU A 4 1.35 8.91 -14.30
CA LEU A 4 2.49 9.01 -13.40
C LEU A 4 2.19 8.20 -12.14
N ILE A 5 3.05 7.24 -11.84
CA ILE A 5 2.93 6.36 -10.68
C ILE A 5 4.12 6.61 -9.76
N THR A 6 3.90 7.13 -8.58
CA THR A 6 4.95 7.41 -7.60
C THR A 6 5.04 6.28 -6.59
N GLY A 7 6.26 5.98 -6.07
CA GLY A 7 6.46 4.87 -5.14
C GLY A 7 6.26 3.49 -5.79
N ALA A 8 6.43 3.41 -7.10
CA ALA A 8 6.12 2.22 -7.86
C ALA A 8 7.15 1.07 -7.73
N ALA A 9 8.33 1.31 -7.17
CA ALA A 9 9.28 0.24 -6.86
C ALA A 9 8.97 -0.46 -5.52
N GLY A 10 8.01 0.07 -4.73
CA GLY A 10 7.49 -0.55 -3.53
C GLY A 10 6.55 -1.73 -3.84
N PHE A 11 6.03 -2.39 -2.79
CA PHE A 11 5.20 -3.59 -2.89
C PHE A 11 3.95 -3.39 -3.74
N ILE A 12 3.03 -2.50 -3.31
CA ILE A 12 1.72 -2.32 -3.96
C ILE A 12 1.91 -1.64 -5.32
N GLY A 13 2.73 -0.58 -5.38
CA GLY A 13 2.99 0.17 -6.60
C GLY A 13 3.59 -0.70 -7.71
N SER A 14 4.55 -1.57 -7.38
CA SER A 14 5.14 -2.48 -8.37
C SER A 14 4.15 -3.54 -8.86
N ASN A 15 3.26 -4.01 -7.98
CA ASN A 15 2.20 -4.92 -8.38
C ASN A 15 1.22 -4.24 -9.35
N PHE A 16 0.83 -3.00 -9.06
CA PHE A 16 -0.05 -2.21 -9.94
C PHE A 16 0.58 -2.04 -11.34
N VAL A 17 1.87 -1.69 -11.40
CA VAL A 17 2.59 -1.56 -12.66
C VAL A 17 2.72 -2.90 -13.42
N ARG A 18 2.99 -4.01 -12.69
CA ARG A 18 3.03 -5.36 -13.28
C ARG A 18 1.70 -5.79 -13.86
N MET A 19 0.58 -5.48 -13.19
CA MET A 19 -0.76 -5.79 -13.70
C MET A 19 -1.10 -5.00 -14.96
N ILE A 20 -0.63 -3.74 -15.07
CA ILE A 20 -0.72 -2.97 -16.32
C ILE A 20 0.09 -3.67 -17.41
N ALA A 21 1.33 -4.06 -17.14
CA ALA A 21 2.22 -4.72 -18.09
C ALA A 21 1.65 -6.05 -18.61
N LYS A 22 0.94 -6.79 -17.75
CA LYS A 22 0.24 -8.03 -18.12
C LYS A 22 -1.08 -7.81 -18.87
N GLY A 23 -1.54 -6.56 -19.04
CA GLY A 23 -2.82 -6.24 -19.66
C GLY A 23 -4.04 -6.53 -18.79
N GLU A 24 -3.86 -6.77 -17.49
CA GLU A 24 -4.94 -7.00 -16.54
C GLU A 24 -5.68 -5.70 -16.17
N LEU A 25 -4.98 -4.56 -16.20
CA LEU A 25 -5.52 -3.22 -16.01
C LEU A 25 -5.49 -2.47 -17.35
N GLN A 26 -6.61 -2.49 -18.04
CA GLN A 26 -6.69 -2.03 -19.43
C GLN A 26 -6.98 -0.51 -19.55
N GLY A 27 -6.62 0.09 -20.69
CA GLY A 27 -6.88 1.51 -20.96
C GLY A 27 -5.72 2.45 -20.57
N VAL A 28 -4.61 1.90 -20.09
CA VAL A 28 -3.38 2.65 -19.84
C VAL A 28 -2.51 2.61 -21.09
N SER A 29 -2.16 3.79 -21.63
CA SER A 29 -1.37 3.91 -22.86
C SER A 29 0.10 4.31 -22.61
N SER A 30 0.42 4.82 -21.41
CA SER A 30 1.78 5.19 -21.04
C SER A 30 1.94 5.12 -19.50
N VAL A 31 3.09 4.70 -19.04
CA VAL A 31 3.45 4.62 -17.62
C VAL A 31 4.76 5.34 -17.38
N LYS A 32 4.72 6.44 -16.63
CA LYS A 32 5.91 7.06 -16.03
C LYS A 32 5.98 6.66 -14.57
N VAL A 33 7.12 6.22 -14.10
CA VAL A 33 7.37 5.84 -12.71
C VAL A 33 8.35 6.80 -12.08
N LEU A 34 8.01 7.31 -10.89
CA LEU A 34 8.90 8.08 -10.03
C LEU A 34 9.08 7.32 -8.71
N ASP A 35 10.32 6.94 -8.38
CA ASP A 35 10.64 6.28 -7.11
C ASP A 35 12.01 6.73 -6.60
N LYS A 36 12.10 6.97 -5.31
CA LYS A 36 13.34 7.39 -4.65
C LYS A 36 14.32 6.23 -4.43
N LEU A 37 13.82 5.00 -4.51
CA LEU A 37 14.55 3.76 -4.19
C LEU A 37 15.12 3.79 -2.78
N THR A 38 14.26 4.10 -1.79
CA THR A 38 14.60 3.95 -0.38
C THR A 38 14.76 2.46 -0.02
N TYR A 39 14.89 2.12 1.24
CA TYR A 39 15.18 0.75 1.67
C TYR A 39 14.20 -0.32 1.14
N ALA A 40 12.91 0.03 0.97
CA ALA A 40 11.86 -0.88 0.50
C ALA A 40 11.60 -0.79 -1.02
N GLY A 41 12.21 0.18 -1.72
CA GLY A 41 12.13 0.32 -3.17
C GLY A 41 13.06 -0.70 -3.87
N VAL A 42 12.47 -1.60 -4.66
CA VAL A 42 13.20 -2.65 -5.38
C VAL A 42 12.93 -2.52 -6.87
N GLN A 43 13.88 -1.94 -7.61
CA GLN A 43 13.73 -1.66 -9.04
C GLN A 43 13.48 -2.92 -9.87
N GLU A 44 14.04 -4.07 -9.45
CA GLU A 44 13.83 -5.36 -10.10
C GLU A 44 12.34 -5.76 -10.17
N ASN A 45 11.51 -5.29 -9.23
CA ASN A 45 10.08 -5.54 -9.25
C ASN A 45 9.37 -4.95 -10.47
N LEU A 46 10.00 -3.99 -11.15
CA LEU A 46 9.46 -3.29 -12.31
C LEU A 46 9.95 -3.87 -13.66
N LYS A 47 10.80 -4.91 -13.65
CA LYS A 47 11.29 -5.54 -14.88
C LYS A 47 10.19 -5.87 -15.90
N PRO A 48 9.05 -6.48 -15.52
CA PRO A 48 8.00 -6.78 -16.51
C PRO A 48 7.43 -5.55 -17.21
N ALA A 49 7.49 -4.38 -16.57
CA ALA A 49 7.00 -3.14 -17.17
C ALA A 49 7.99 -2.51 -18.17
N SER A 50 9.28 -2.85 -18.11
CA SER A 50 10.26 -2.34 -19.06
C SER A 50 10.05 -2.83 -20.51
N GLU A 51 9.18 -3.84 -20.69
CA GLU A 51 8.77 -4.33 -22.01
C GLU A 51 7.63 -3.51 -22.63
N LEU A 52 6.98 -2.62 -21.85
CA LEU A 52 5.97 -1.70 -22.37
C LEU A 52 6.65 -0.63 -23.25
N SER A 53 6.13 -0.41 -24.45
CA SER A 53 6.68 0.56 -25.42
C SER A 53 6.71 2.00 -24.91
N ASN A 54 5.84 2.35 -23.95
CA ASN A 54 5.69 3.69 -23.38
C ASN A 54 5.92 3.68 -21.85
N TYR A 55 6.98 3.02 -21.41
CA TYR A 55 7.42 2.99 -20.02
C TYR A 55 8.63 3.89 -19.81
N THR A 56 8.61 4.66 -18.73
CA THR A 56 9.75 5.48 -18.28
C THR A 56 9.92 5.33 -16.78
N PHE A 57 11.12 5.04 -16.33
CA PHE A 57 11.51 5.06 -14.93
C PHE A 57 12.42 6.24 -14.63
N VAL A 58 12.07 7.01 -13.61
CA VAL A 58 12.88 8.11 -13.06
C VAL A 58 13.16 7.83 -11.60
N GLN A 59 14.43 7.75 -11.24
CA GLN A 59 14.83 7.77 -9.82
C GLN A 59 14.82 9.20 -9.32
N GLY A 60 13.96 9.50 -8.34
CA GLY A 60 13.82 10.84 -7.79
C GLY A 60 12.83 10.88 -6.63
N ASP A 61 12.79 12.02 -5.97
CA ASP A 61 11.97 12.27 -4.78
C ASP A 61 10.70 13.05 -5.15
N ILE A 62 9.54 12.63 -4.63
CA ILE A 62 8.28 13.39 -4.76
C ILE A 62 8.34 14.75 -4.07
N CYS A 63 9.31 14.96 -3.17
CA CYS A 63 9.57 16.24 -2.52
C CYS A 63 10.36 17.21 -3.42
N ASP A 64 10.84 16.79 -4.58
CA ASP A 64 11.52 17.67 -5.54
C ASP A 64 10.53 18.26 -6.55
N PRO A 65 10.20 19.56 -6.46
CA PRO A 65 9.20 20.20 -7.32
C PRO A 65 9.63 20.27 -8.79
N LEU A 66 10.94 20.27 -9.08
CA LEU A 66 11.43 20.32 -10.46
C LEU A 66 11.19 18.99 -11.16
N VAL A 67 11.60 17.89 -10.50
CA VAL A 67 11.39 16.52 -11.00
C VAL A 67 9.90 16.23 -11.19
N VAL A 68 9.08 16.58 -10.20
CA VAL A 68 7.63 16.37 -10.27
C VAL A 68 7.02 17.16 -11.42
N SER A 69 7.35 18.45 -11.56
CA SER A 69 6.80 19.31 -12.61
C SER A 69 7.15 18.83 -14.02
N GLU A 70 8.38 18.34 -14.22
CA GLU A 70 8.81 17.79 -15.51
C GLU A 70 8.02 16.52 -15.86
N LEU A 71 7.78 15.64 -14.87
CA LEU A 71 7.07 14.38 -15.09
C LEU A 71 5.58 14.56 -15.39
N LEU A 72 4.96 15.66 -14.93
CA LEU A 72 3.55 15.96 -15.21
C LEU A 72 3.28 16.35 -16.68
N ASN A 73 4.31 16.52 -17.50
CA ASN A 73 4.10 16.72 -18.91
C ASN A 73 3.48 15.48 -19.56
N GLU A 74 2.35 15.70 -20.28
CA GLU A 74 1.60 14.64 -20.95
C GLU A 74 1.09 13.52 -20.02
N VAL A 75 0.64 13.86 -18.82
CA VAL A 75 0.04 12.94 -17.84
C VAL A 75 -1.43 13.27 -17.67
N ASP A 76 -2.28 12.25 -17.69
CA ASP A 76 -3.72 12.37 -17.46
C ASP A 76 -4.07 12.14 -15.97
N ALA A 77 -3.30 11.30 -15.29
CA ALA A 77 -3.51 11.03 -13.88
C ALA A 77 -2.22 10.68 -13.13
N VAL A 78 -2.20 10.98 -11.83
CA VAL A 78 -1.16 10.60 -10.87
C VAL A 78 -1.73 9.60 -9.88
N VAL A 79 -1.05 8.47 -9.70
CA VAL A 79 -1.36 7.50 -8.63
C VAL A 79 -0.22 7.52 -7.62
N ASN A 80 -0.48 8.06 -6.44
CA ASN A 80 0.54 8.25 -5.41
C ASN A 80 0.58 7.07 -4.44
N PHE A 81 1.54 6.14 -4.67
CA PHE A 81 1.92 5.09 -3.72
C PHE A 81 3.12 5.50 -2.86
N ALA A 82 3.85 6.56 -3.22
CA ALA A 82 5.04 6.97 -2.48
C ALA A 82 4.69 7.31 -1.04
N ALA A 83 5.30 6.57 -0.11
CA ALA A 83 5.12 6.74 1.33
C ALA A 83 6.22 6.03 2.11
N GLU A 84 6.61 6.59 3.23
CA GLU A 84 7.20 5.82 4.31
C GLU A 84 6.07 5.08 5.05
N SER A 85 6.24 3.75 5.31
CA SER A 85 5.10 2.89 5.68
C SER A 85 5.35 1.92 6.85
N HIS A 86 6.53 1.94 7.49
CA HIS A 86 6.82 1.03 8.59
C HIS A 86 6.53 1.68 9.94
N VAL A 87 5.50 1.20 10.65
CA VAL A 87 5.03 1.80 11.90
C VAL A 87 6.15 1.88 12.96
N ASP A 88 6.93 0.79 13.19
CA ASP A 88 7.99 0.80 14.21
C ASP A 88 9.08 1.83 13.89
N ARG A 89 9.43 2.02 12.61
CA ARG A 89 10.35 3.08 12.18
C ARG A 89 9.76 4.46 12.46
N SER A 90 8.45 4.66 12.29
CA SER A 90 7.79 5.94 12.59
C SER A 90 7.81 6.29 14.08
N ILE A 91 7.72 5.27 14.95
CA ILE A 91 7.82 5.44 16.41
C ILE A 91 9.25 5.83 16.82
N SER A 92 10.25 5.29 16.13
CA SER A 92 11.67 5.60 16.38
C SER A 92 12.10 6.94 15.82
N GLY A 93 11.49 7.41 14.70
CA GLY A 93 11.78 8.68 14.06
C GLY A 93 10.74 9.05 13.01
N ALA A 94 9.99 10.10 13.25
CA ALA A 94 8.84 10.48 12.42
C ALA A 94 9.17 11.41 11.23
N ILE A 95 10.39 11.99 11.18
CA ILE A 95 10.69 13.08 10.24
C ILE A 95 10.57 12.66 8.77
N ASP A 96 11.03 11.46 8.42
CA ASP A 96 10.95 10.95 7.05
C ASP A 96 9.50 10.71 6.62
N PHE A 97 8.65 10.31 7.58
CA PHE A 97 7.20 10.16 7.37
C PHE A 97 6.51 11.51 7.11
N VAL A 98 6.88 12.55 7.88
CA VAL A 98 6.37 13.90 7.64
C VAL A 98 6.83 14.41 6.28
N GLN A 99 8.11 14.23 5.96
CA GLN A 99 8.69 14.69 4.70
C GLN A 99 8.02 13.99 3.51
N THR A 100 7.95 12.69 3.50
CA THR A 100 7.41 11.94 2.36
C THR A 100 5.88 12.01 2.29
N ASN A 101 5.19 11.71 3.40
CA ASN A 101 3.75 11.50 3.39
C ASN A 101 2.94 12.81 3.45
N ILE A 102 3.56 13.93 3.86
CA ILE A 102 2.90 15.24 3.94
C ILE A 102 3.50 16.20 2.92
N VAL A 103 4.80 16.51 3.04
CA VAL A 103 5.45 17.49 2.15
C VAL A 103 5.48 16.98 0.71
N GLY A 104 5.83 15.71 0.49
CA GLY A 104 5.79 15.10 -0.85
C GLY A 104 4.40 15.14 -1.49
N VAL A 105 3.33 14.88 -0.72
CA VAL A 105 1.95 15.00 -1.20
C VAL A 105 1.63 16.44 -1.57
N GLN A 106 2.04 17.42 -0.75
CA GLN A 106 1.85 18.84 -1.06
C GLN A 106 2.56 19.22 -2.35
N VAL A 107 3.81 18.80 -2.55
CA VAL A 107 4.58 19.10 -3.78
C VAL A 107 3.87 18.56 -5.02
N LEU A 108 3.35 17.33 -4.97
CA LEU A 108 2.57 16.76 -6.07
C LEU A 108 1.32 17.59 -6.38
N LEU A 109 0.56 17.96 -5.35
CA LEU A 109 -0.67 18.75 -5.51
C LEU A 109 -0.39 20.16 -6.04
N ASP A 110 0.65 20.84 -5.53
CA ASP A 110 1.06 22.18 -6.00
C ASP A 110 1.53 22.13 -7.45
N ALA A 111 2.29 21.12 -7.85
CA ALA A 111 2.75 20.95 -9.22
C ALA A 111 1.58 20.68 -10.18
N ILE A 112 0.61 19.83 -9.80
CA ILE A 112 -0.60 19.58 -10.58
C ILE A 112 -1.38 20.89 -10.76
N LYS A 113 -1.61 21.63 -9.68
CA LYS A 113 -2.30 22.92 -9.70
C LYS A 113 -1.58 23.93 -10.58
N ALA A 114 -0.26 24.07 -10.44
CA ALA A 114 0.56 25.00 -11.21
C ALA A 114 0.59 24.66 -12.71
N SER A 115 0.43 23.38 -13.07
CA SER A 115 0.38 22.93 -14.49
C SER A 115 -0.82 23.50 -15.26
N GLY A 116 -1.87 23.93 -14.59
CA GLY A 116 -3.14 24.36 -15.19
C GLY A 116 -3.89 23.27 -15.96
N LYS A 117 -3.43 22.02 -15.88
CA LYS A 117 -4.01 20.86 -16.60
C LYS A 117 -5.05 20.15 -15.73
N LYS A 118 -5.99 19.48 -16.39
CA LYS A 118 -6.92 18.57 -15.71
C LYS A 118 -6.24 17.21 -15.49
N ILE A 119 -5.53 17.07 -14.40
CA ILE A 119 -4.86 15.82 -14.00
C ILE A 119 -5.60 15.26 -12.80
N ARG A 120 -6.06 14.00 -12.87
CA ARG A 120 -6.63 13.30 -11.72
C ARG A 120 -5.52 12.91 -10.76
N PHE A 121 -5.71 13.18 -9.48
CA PHE A 121 -4.81 12.74 -8.41
C PHE A 121 -5.48 11.68 -7.55
N LEU A 122 -4.92 10.47 -7.54
CA LEU A 122 -5.34 9.40 -6.64
C LEU A 122 -4.33 9.24 -5.51
N GLN A 123 -4.77 9.49 -4.28
CA GLN A 123 -3.98 9.26 -3.07
C GLN A 123 -4.28 7.88 -2.51
N VAL A 124 -3.27 7.01 -2.47
CA VAL A 124 -3.36 5.74 -1.76
C VAL A 124 -3.09 5.98 -0.29
N SER A 125 -4.09 5.72 0.57
CA SER A 125 -4.05 5.83 2.02
C SER A 125 -4.22 4.46 2.67
N THR A 126 -4.52 4.41 3.95
CA THR A 126 -4.60 3.21 4.80
C THR A 126 -5.79 3.30 5.74
N ASP A 127 -6.31 2.17 6.18
CA ASP A 127 -7.32 2.06 7.25
C ASP A 127 -6.79 2.51 8.61
N GLU A 128 -5.47 2.46 8.83
CA GLU A 128 -4.84 2.92 10.07
C GLU A 128 -5.13 4.40 10.41
N VAL A 129 -5.58 5.20 9.43
CA VAL A 129 -5.99 6.59 9.67
C VAL A 129 -7.23 6.71 10.55
N TYR A 130 -8.02 5.64 10.67
CA TYR A 130 -9.21 5.58 11.52
C TYR A 130 -8.91 5.31 13.00
N GLY A 131 -7.74 4.73 13.31
CA GLY A 131 -7.38 4.26 14.65
C GLY A 131 -7.78 2.82 14.90
N SER A 132 -8.34 2.51 16.08
CA SER A 132 -8.79 1.17 16.45
C SER A 132 -10.31 1.09 16.57
N ILE A 133 -10.93 -0.04 16.19
CA ILE A 133 -12.37 -0.27 16.33
C ILE A 133 -12.63 -1.60 17.05
N GLU A 134 -13.47 -1.57 18.08
CA GLU A 134 -13.79 -2.78 18.86
C GLU A 134 -14.76 -3.69 18.14
N SER A 135 -15.77 -3.11 17.46
CA SER A 135 -16.82 -3.86 16.75
C SER A 135 -17.32 -3.08 15.53
N GLY A 136 -17.92 -3.78 14.57
CA GLY A 136 -18.36 -3.20 13.30
C GLY A 136 -17.19 -2.92 12.35
N SER A 137 -17.39 -2.06 11.36
CA SER A 137 -16.39 -1.67 10.36
C SER A 137 -16.53 -0.19 10.04
N TRP A 138 -15.39 0.49 9.77
CA TRP A 138 -15.42 1.90 9.42
C TRP A 138 -15.98 2.11 8.02
N THR A 139 -16.95 3.01 7.92
CA THR A 139 -17.30 3.64 6.65
C THR A 139 -16.38 4.83 6.37
N GLU A 140 -16.42 5.36 5.15
CA GLU A 140 -15.57 6.49 4.75
C GLU A 140 -15.87 7.80 5.49
N GLU A 141 -17.02 7.87 6.18
CA GLU A 141 -17.46 9.05 6.93
C GLU A 141 -16.92 9.13 8.36
N TRP A 142 -16.30 8.04 8.86
CA TRP A 142 -15.72 8.04 10.19
C TRP A 142 -14.60 9.08 10.33
N PRO A 143 -14.47 9.72 11.50
CA PRO A 143 -13.41 10.67 11.78
C PRO A 143 -12.04 9.98 11.76
N LEU A 144 -11.01 10.71 11.38
CA LEU A 144 -9.63 10.24 11.44
C LEU A 144 -9.11 10.35 12.88
N GLN A 145 -8.64 9.23 13.44
CA GLN A 145 -8.13 9.12 14.82
C GLN A 145 -6.86 8.27 14.87
N PRO A 146 -5.81 8.63 14.09
CA PRO A 146 -4.60 7.83 13.96
C PRO A 146 -3.82 7.74 15.28
N ASN A 147 -3.29 6.55 15.61
CA ASN A 147 -2.58 6.29 16.87
C ASN A 147 -1.05 6.18 16.71
N SER A 148 -0.52 6.20 15.49
CA SER A 148 0.92 6.17 15.23
C SER A 148 1.38 7.37 14.41
N PRO A 149 2.69 7.76 14.47
CA PRO A 149 3.21 8.81 13.60
C PRO A 149 3.05 8.50 12.11
N TYR A 150 3.15 7.22 11.72
CA TYR A 150 2.86 6.78 10.34
C TYR A 150 1.43 7.10 9.96
N SER A 151 0.45 6.58 10.70
CA SER A 151 -0.97 6.78 10.37
C SER A 151 -1.37 8.24 10.44
N ALA A 152 -0.81 9.03 11.38
CA ALA A 152 -1.01 10.48 11.45
C ALA A 152 -0.45 11.20 10.20
N SER A 153 0.73 10.81 9.71
CA SER A 153 1.29 11.39 8.48
C SER A 153 0.46 11.06 7.23
N LYS A 154 -0.09 9.82 7.15
CA LYS A 154 -0.99 9.43 6.06
C LYS A 154 -2.31 10.20 6.11
N ALA A 155 -2.90 10.35 7.29
CA ALA A 155 -4.11 11.16 7.50
C ALA A 155 -3.88 12.63 7.09
N SER A 156 -2.71 13.20 7.42
CA SER A 156 -2.36 14.57 7.05
C SER A 156 -2.24 14.75 5.53
N GLY A 157 -1.56 13.82 4.83
CA GLY A 157 -1.48 13.86 3.36
C GLY A 157 -2.84 13.74 2.69
N GLU A 158 -3.72 12.90 3.23
CA GLU A 158 -5.11 12.75 2.77
C GLU A 158 -5.92 14.05 2.98
N LEU A 159 -5.79 14.69 4.15
CA LEU A 159 -6.47 15.95 4.44
C LEU A 159 -5.99 17.08 3.51
N LEU A 160 -4.69 17.13 3.18
CA LEU A 160 -4.17 18.03 2.15
C LEU A 160 -4.84 17.77 0.80
N ALA A 161 -4.86 16.53 0.33
CA ALA A 161 -5.47 16.17 -0.95
C ALA A 161 -6.96 16.59 -1.01
N ARG A 162 -7.73 16.32 0.07
CA ARG A 162 -9.13 16.78 0.20
C ARG A 162 -9.26 18.31 0.17
N SER A 163 -8.34 19.02 0.81
CA SER A 163 -8.38 20.50 0.83
C SER A 163 -8.18 21.07 -0.57
N TYR A 164 -7.27 20.48 -1.39
CA TYR A 164 -7.04 20.93 -2.77
C TYR A 164 -8.25 20.66 -3.69
N ASN A 165 -8.96 19.57 -3.48
CA ASN A 165 -10.23 19.35 -4.16
C ASN A 165 -11.25 20.45 -3.82
N ARG A 166 -11.46 20.72 -2.52
CA ARG A 166 -12.46 21.69 -2.05
C ARG A 166 -12.10 23.14 -2.39
N THR A 167 -10.82 23.51 -2.25
CA THR A 167 -10.38 24.90 -2.40
C THR A 167 -10.09 25.26 -3.86
N HIS A 168 -9.56 24.32 -4.63
CA HIS A 168 -9.09 24.55 -5.99
C HIS A 168 -9.88 23.81 -7.07
N GLY A 169 -10.87 22.98 -6.71
CA GLY A 169 -11.65 22.18 -7.64
C GLY A 169 -10.83 21.10 -8.35
N MET A 170 -9.69 20.68 -7.79
CA MET A 170 -8.86 19.64 -8.37
C MET A 170 -9.58 18.29 -8.36
N ASP A 171 -9.38 17.49 -9.40
CA ASP A 171 -9.90 16.12 -9.46
C ASP A 171 -9.05 15.20 -8.57
N VAL A 172 -9.52 15.00 -7.35
CA VAL A 172 -8.85 14.19 -6.31
C VAL A 172 -9.76 13.04 -5.90
N VAL A 173 -9.20 11.84 -5.83
CA VAL A 173 -9.84 10.66 -5.23
C VAL A 173 -8.89 10.01 -4.24
N ILE A 174 -9.43 9.36 -3.21
CA ILE A 174 -8.63 8.77 -2.14
C ILE A 174 -9.09 7.33 -1.93
N THR A 175 -8.13 6.43 -1.68
CA THR A 175 -8.42 5.05 -1.25
C THR A 175 -7.83 4.78 0.12
N ARG A 176 -8.57 4.06 0.98
CA ARG A 176 -8.10 3.54 2.27
C ARG A 176 -8.17 2.03 2.22
N CYS A 177 -7.05 1.36 2.41
CA CYS A 177 -6.99 -0.09 2.27
C CYS A 177 -6.71 -0.79 3.59
N SER A 178 -7.20 -2.03 3.69
CA SER A 178 -6.83 -2.99 4.73
C SER A 178 -5.40 -3.50 4.57
N ASN A 179 -4.97 -4.39 5.47
CA ASN A 179 -3.63 -4.98 5.46
C ASN A 179 -3.38 -5.81 4.20
N ASN A 180 -2.40 -5.40 3.41
CA ASN A 180 -2.06 -6.08 2.17
C ASN A 180 -1.10 -7.26 2.38
N TYR A 181 -1.26 -8.31 1.58
CA TYR A 181 -0.33 -9.42 1.47
C TYR A 181 -0.19 -9.89 0.01
N GLY A 182 0.87 -10.65 -0.27
CA GLY A 182 1.15 -11.17 -1.61
C GLY A 182 2.65 -11.25 -1.90
N THR A 183 2.96 -11.55 -3.16
CA THR A 183 4.35 -11.66 -3.64
C THR A 183 5.07 -10.32 -3.65
N HIS A 184 6.40 -10.29 -3.52
CA HIS A 184 7.22 -9.08 -3.53
C HIS A 184 6.98 -8.10 -2.35
N HIS A 185 6.29 -8.53 -1.29
CA HIS A 185 6.16 -7.72 -0.08
C HIS A 185 7.50 -7.71 0.69
N PHE A 186 7.97 -6.53 1.12
CA PHE A 186 9.27 -6.39 1.78
C PHE A 186 9.34 -7.25 3.05
N PRO A 187 10.44 -8.01 3.30
CA PRO A 187 10.49 -9.08 4.30
C PRO A 187 10.59 -8.62 5.76
N GLU A 188 10.20 -7.37 6.06
CA GLU A 188 10.00 -6.83 7.41
C GLU A 188 8.55 -6.91 7.90
N LYS A 189 7.58 -7.10 6.97
CA LYS A 189 6.15 -7.18 7.30
C LYS A 189 5.76 -8.59 7.74
N LEU A 190 4.70 -8.72 8.54
CA LEU A 190 4.33 -9.94 9.26
C LEU A 190 4.41 -11.21 8.39
N ILE A 191 3.62 -11.29 7.31
CA ILE A 191 3.54 -12.51 6.49
C ILE A 191 4.91 -12.86 5.86
N PRO A 192 5.59 -11.96 5.11
CA PRO A 192 6.87 -12.30 4.52
C PRO A 192 7.99 -12.49 5.55
N LEU A 193 7.94 -11.78 6.69
CA LEU A 193 8.89 -11.98 7.78
C LEU A 193 8.79 -13.40 8.35
N PHE A 194 7.56 -13.86 8.62
CA PHE A 194 7.34 -15.19 9.18
C PHE A 194 7.74 -16.27 8.19
N ILE A 195 7.33 -16.16 6.93
CA ILE A 195 7.71 -17.10 5.88
C ILE A 195 9.23 -17.20 5.73
N THR A 196 9.91 -16.05 5.60
CA THR A 196 11.35 -16.03 5.40
C THR A 196 12.14 -16.47 6.65
N ASN A 197 11.64 -16.19 7.85
CA ASN A 197 12.22 -16.72 9.08
C ASN A 197 12.12 -18.25 9.14
N LEU A 198 10.96 -18.82 8.83
CA LEU A 198 10.77 -20.28 8.82
C LEU A 198 11.64 -20.96 7.76
N ILE A 199 11.82 -20.36 6.58
CA ILE A 199 12.75 -20.87 5.55
C ILE A 199 14.19 -20.89 6.10
N GLU A 200 14.57 -19.89 6.90
CA GLU A 200 15.90 -19.80 7.54
C GLU A 200 16.02 -20.63 8.84
N GLY A 201 14.97 -21.37 9.24
CA GLY A 201 14.96 -22.14 10.51
C GLY A 201 14.91 -21.25 11.77
N LYS A 202 14.44 -19.99 11.63
CA LYS A 202 14.31 -19.02 12.72
C LYS A 202 12.88 -19.00 13.27
N LYS A 203 12.73 -18.53 14.50
CA LYS A 203 11.42 -18.30 15.12
C LYS A 203 10.69 -17.11 14.48
N VAL A 204 9.36 -17.13 14.60
CA VAL A 204 8.48 -16.05 14.18
C VAL A 204 8.08 -15.17 15.38
N PRO A 205 8.37 -13.87 15.37
CA PRO A 205 8.08 -12.98 16.48
C PRO A 205 6.61 -12.55 16.46
N VAL A 206 5.84 -12.93 17.50
CA VAL A 206 4.46 -12.49 17.71
C VAL A 206 4.46 -11.38 18.75
N TYR A 207 3.98 -10.20 18.40
CA TYR A 207 3.89 -9.07 19.32
C TYR A 207 2.81 -9.27 20.37
N GLY A 208 3.14 -8.97 21.65
CA GLY A 208 2.22 -9.03 22.79
C GLY A 208 1.55 -10.40 22.91
N THR A 209 0.24 -10.43 22.97
CA THR A 209 -0.57 -11.67 23.07
C THR A 209 -0.93 -12.25 21.70
N GLY A 210 -0.70 -11.52 20.61
CA GLY A 210 -1.10 -11.93 19.26
C GLY A 210 -2.60 -11.84 18.97
N GLU A 211 -3.38 -11.18 19.83
CA GLU A 211 -4.84 -11.04 19.69
C GLU A 211 -5.27 -9.86 18.76
N ASN A 212 -4.31 -9.09 18.26
CA ASN A 212 -4.60 -8.00 17.33
C ASN A 212 -5.21 -8.55 16.04
N VAL A 213 -6.35 -7.99 15.62
CA VAL A 213 -7.11 -8.43 14.45
C VAL A 213 -6.81 -7.52 13.24
N ARG A 214 -6.61 -8.13 12.07
CA ARG A 214 -6.41 -7.42 10.80
C ARG A 214 -7.31 -7.99 9.73
N ASP A 215 -7.87 -7.12 8.89
CA ASP A 215 -8.51 -7.51 7.64
C ASP A 215 -7.44 -7.67 6.56
N TRP A 216 -7.38 -8.85 5.94
CA TRP A 216 -6.33 -9.22 4.97
C TRP A 216 -6.82 -9.10 3.54
N LEU A 217 -6.11 -8.31 2.76
CA LEU A 217 -6.41 -7.99 1.38
C LEU A 217 -5.27 -8.44 0.46
N HIS A 218 -5.57 -9.29 -0.53
CA HIS A 218 -4.57 -9.66 -1.53
C HIS A 218 -4.19 -8.44 -2.39
N VAL A 219 -2.90 -8.26 -2.65
CA VAL A 219 -2.38 -7.09 -3.37
C VAL A 219 -2.97 -6.92 -4.76
N ASP A 220 -3.35 -8.00 -5.46
CA ASP A 220 -4.01 -7.92 -6.76
C ASP A 220 -5.42 -7.35 -6.64
N ASP A 221 -6.17 -7.74 -5.59
CA ASP A 221 -7.49 -7.17 -5.32
C ASP A 221 -7.40 -5.69 -4.97
N HIS A 222 -6.41 -5.32 -4.16
CA HIS A 222 -6.16 -3.91 -3.88
C HIS A 222 -5.87 -3.12 -5.16
N CYS A 223 -4.97 -3.62 -6.01
CA CYS A 223 -4.66 -2.96 -7.28
C CYS A 223 -5.88 -2.84 -8.21
N ARG A 224 -6.76 -3.86 -8.26
CA ARG A 224 -8.04 -3.80 -8.99
C ARG A 224 -8.97 -2.73 -8.40
N GLY A 225 -9.06 -2.65 -7.08
CA GLY A 225 -9.84 -1.61 -6.39
C GLY A 225 -9.32 -0.21 -6.70
N ILE A 226 -8.01 0.02 -6.56
CA ILE A 226 -7.37 1.31 -6.90
C ILE A 226 -7.65 1.67 -8.37
N PHE A 227 -7.50 0.72 -9.28
CA PHE A 227 -7.73 0.98 -10.70
C PHE A 227 -9.20 1.31 -11.00
N SER A 228 -10.14 0.63 -10.35
CA SER A 228 -11.57 0.95 -10.47
C SER A 228 -11.87 2.38 -9.99
N VAL A 229 -11.27 2.80 -8.86
CA VAL A 229 -11.39 4.18 -8.35
C VAL A 229 -10.71 5.19 -9.28
N LEU A 230 -9.54 4.86 -9.82
CA LEU A 230 -8.81 5.71 -10.77
C LEU A 230 -9.68 6.00 -12.01
N MET A 231 -10.34 4.99 -12.55
CA MET A 231 -11.10 5.10 -13.79
C MET A 231 -12.48 5.73 -13.58
N ASN A 232 -13.18 5.37 -12.50
CA ASN A 232 -14.61 5.61 -12.34
C ASN A 232 -14.98 6.30 -11.02
N GLY A 233 -14.04 6.48 -10.08
CA GLY A 233 -14.30 7.13 -8.80
C GLY A 233 -14.73 8.59 -8.98
N ARG A 234 -15.68 9.04 -8.15
CA ARG A 234 -16.15 10.44 -8.17
C ARG A 234 -15.12 11.36 -7.53
N SER A 235 -14.87 12.48 -8.17
CA SER A 235 -13.96 13.52 -7.65
C SER A 235 -14.39 13.99 -6.24
N GLY A 236 -13.43 14.09 -5.34
CA GLY A 236 -13.63 14.48 -3.93
C GLY A 236 -14.02 13.32 -3.02
N GLU A 237 -14.25 12.13 -3.55
CA GLU A 237 -14.69 10.97 -2.77
C GLU A 237 -13.53 10.12 -2.24
N ILE A 238 -13.84 9.41 -1.17
CA ILE A 238 -12.98 8.42 -0.52
C ILE A 238 -13.62 7.06 -0.72
N TYR A 239 -12.81 6.02 -0.92
CA TYR A 239 -13.26 4.65 -1.06
C TYR A 239 -12.42 3.72 -0.17
N ASN A 240 -13.09 2.99 0.71
CA ASN A 240 -12.48 1.89 1.45
C ASN A 240 -12.31 0.67 0.54
N ILE A 241 -11.15 0.02 0.62
CA ILE A 241 -10.83 -1.21 -0.13
C ILE A 241 -10.44 -2.28 0.89
N GLY A 242 -11.38 -3.16 1.23
CA GLY A 242 -11.20 -4.24 2.20
C GLY A 242 -11.09 -5.61 1.54
N GLY A 243 -10.50 -6.56 2.26
CA GLY A 243 -10.38 -7.95 1.85
C GLY A 243 -11.52 -8.84 2.37
N GLY A 244 -12.18 -8.41 3.45
CA GLY A 244 -13.27 -9.14 4.10
C GLY A 244 -12.83 -10.41 4.83
N ARG A 245 -11.54 -10.54 5.15
CA ARG A 245 -10.99 -11.68 5.89
C ARG A 245 -10.24 -11.22 7.13
N GLU A 246 -10.97 -11.10 8.23
CA GLU A 246 -10.38 -10.76 9.52
C GLU A 246 -9.76 -11.97 10.19
N LEU A 247 -8.51 -11.83 10.66
CA LEU A 247 -7.77 -12.83 11.41
C LEU A 247 -6.96 -12.16 12.51
N THR A 248 -6.87 -12.82 13.66
CA THR A 248 -5.90 -12.45 14.70
C THR A 248 -4.47 -12.75 14.23
N ASN A 249 -3.48 -12.09 14.82
CA ASN A 249 -2.07 -12.41 14.56
C ASN A 249 -1.75 -13.88 14.92
N ASN A 250 -2.41 -14.44 15.94
CA ASN A 250 -2.29 -15.85 16.31
C ASN A 250 -2.86 -16.79 15.24
N GLU A 251 -4.03 -16.45 14.68
CA GLU A 251 -4.65 -17.27 13.62
C GLU A 251 -3.81 -17.27 12.35
N ILE A 252 -3.34 -16.09 11.88
CA ILE A 252 -2.49 -16.04 10.69
C ILE A 252 -1.15 -16.73 10.92
N THR A 253 -0.59 -16.62 12.14
CA THR A 253 0.64 -17.35 12.50
C THR A 253 0.44 -18.86 12.36
N ARG A 254 -0.66 -19.42 12.92
CA ARG A 254 -0.97 -20.85 12.78
C ARG A 254 -1.14 -21.29 11.34
N LEU A 255 -1.84 -20.49 10.51
CA LEU A 255 -2.02 -20.80 9.09
C LEU A 255 -0.67 -20.84 8.34
N ILE A 256 0.25 -19.92 8.66
CA ILE A 256 1.60 -19.92 8.07
C ILE A 256 2.40 -21.14 8.55
N LEU A 257 2.40 -21.45 9.85
CA LEU A 257 3.10 -22.61 10.41
C LEU A 257 2.60 -23.91 9.75
N GLU A 258 1.27 -24.10 9.67
CA GLU A 258 0.67 -25.26 9.04
C GLU A 258 1.09 -25.40 7.57
N ALA A 259 1.01 -24.31 6.79
CA ALA A 259 1.40 -24.31 5.39
C ALA A 259 2.91 -24.52 5.16
N MET A 260 3.72 -24.23 6.19
CA MET A 260 5.17 -24.40 6.17
C MET A 260 5.64 -25.71 6.81
N ASN A 261 4.73 -26.56 7.33
CA ASN A 261 5.02 -27.77 8.11
C ASN A 261 5.87 -27.49 9.36
N ALA A 262 5.63 -26.37 10.03
CA ALA A 262 6.24 -25.99 11.29
C ALA A 262 5.24 -26.11 12.45
N ASP A 263 5.73 -26.15 13.68
CA ASP A 263 4.91 -26.26 14.89
C ASP A 263 5.03 -25.03 15.80
N ASN A 264 4.28 -25.03 16.90
CA ASN A 264 4.23 -23.91 17.85
C ASN A 264 5.58 -23.61 18.53
N SER A 265 6.57 -24.52 18.49
CA SER A 265 7.91 -24.25 19.04
C SER A 265 8.66 -23.17 18.22
N SER A 266 8.20 -22.92 17.00
CA SER A 266 8.69 -21.87 16.11
C SER A 266 8.17 -20.48 16.49
N ILE A 267 7.23 -20.36 17.43
CA ILE A 267 6.71 -19.05 17.88
C ILE A 267 7.61 -18.48 18.99
N GLU A 268 7.83 -17.18 18.93
CA GLU A 268 8.43 -16.39 19.99
C GLU A 268 7.56 -15.17 20.26
N TYR A 269 6.94 -15.13 21.46
CA TYR A 269 6.21 -13.93 21.86
C TYR A 269 7.19 -12.86 22.33
N VAL A 270 7.08 -11.67 21.75
CA VAL A 270 7.96 -10.53 22.01
C VAL A 270 7.18 -9.36 22.62
N GLU A 271 7.90 -8.36 23.13
CA GLU A 271 7.28 -7.14 23.69
C GLU A 271 6.35 -6.50 22.65
N ASP A 272 5.18 -6.03 23.11
CA ASP A 272 4.20 -5.42 22.23
C ASP A 272 4.64 -4.03 21.76
N ARG A 273 4.15 -3.64 20.59
CA ARG A 273 4.37 -2.33 19.99
C ARG A 273 3.66 -1.25 20.77
N LYS A 274 4.28 -0.09 20.95
CA LYS A 274 3.62 1.10 21.54
C LYS A 274 2.51 1.61 20.60
N GLY A 275 1.34 1.89 21.15
CA GLY A 275 0.20 2.36 20.38
C GLY A 275 -0.32 1.33 19.36
N HIS A 276 -0.22 0.04 19.68
CA HIS A 276 -0.66 -1.04 18.82
C HIS A 276 -2.18 -1.16 18.82
N ASP A 277 -2.80 -0.80 17.72
CA ASP A 277 -4.25 -0.90 17.54
C ASP A 277 -4.72 -2.35 17.62
N LEU A 278 -5.81 -2.55 18.36
CA LEU A 278 -6.33 -3.90 18.60
C LEU A 278 -6.96 -4.49 17.34
N ARG A 279 -7.81 -3.72 16.62
CA ARG A 279 -8.52 -4.24 15.46
C ARG A 279 -8.70 -3.18 14.39
N TYR A 280 -8.51 -3.59 13.14
CA TYR A 280 -8.85 -2.84 11.93
C TYR A 280 -9.90 -3.59 11.13
N SER A 281 -10.93 -2.88 10.69
CA SER A 281 -11.95 -3.39 9.79
C SER A 281 -12.60 -2.25 9.01
N VAL A 282 -12.65 -2.36 7.69
CA VAL A 282 -13.30 -1.37 6.82
C VAL A 282 -14.54 -1.93 6.16
N ASP A 283 -15.57 -1.09 6.09
CA ASP A 283 -16.74 -1.35 5.26
C ASP A 283 -16.43 -0.90 3.83
N TRP A 284 -16.41 -1.84 2.89
CA TRP A 284 -16.19 -1.60 1.46
C TRP A 284 -17.47 -1.62 0.63
N THR A 285 -18.64 -1.52 1.27
CA THR A 285 -19.95 -1.50 0.60
C THR A 285 -20.07 -0.38 -0.42
N LYS A 286 -19.47 0.80 -0.15
CA LYS A 286 -19.52 1.94 -1.07
C LYS A 286 -18.84 1.64 -2.39
N ILE A 287 -17.61 1.15 -2.37
CA ILE A 287 -16.86 0.84 -3.60
C ILE A 287 -17.51 -0.33 -4.37
N ASN A 288 -18.10 -1.30 -3.66
CA ASN A 288 -18.87 -2.37 -4.28
C ASN A 288 -20.09 -1.81 -5.02
N ARG A 289 -20.92 -1.04 -4.31
CA ARG A 289 -22.15 -0.48 -4.87
C ARG A 289 -21.89 0.47 -6.04
N GLU A 290 -20.89 1.33 -5.95
CA GLU A 290 -20.63 2.39 -6.93
C GLU A 290 -19.73 1.93 -8.09
N LEU A 291 -18.80 1.04 -7.85
CA LEU A 291 -17.76 0.66 -8.79
C LEU A 291 -17.67 -0.85 -9.06
N GLY A 292 -18.52 -1.66 -8.44
CA GLY A 292 -18.55 -3.11 -8.64
C GLY A 292 -17.32 -3.87 -8.10
N TYR A 293 -16.59 -3.26 -7.16
CA TYR A 293 -15.43 -3.92 -6.55
C TYR A 293 -15.86 -5.08 -5.65
N GLU A 294 -15.17 -6.22 -5.81
CA GLU A 294 -15.22 -7.37 -4.90
C GLU A 294 -13.83 -8.00 -4.81
N PRO A 295 -13.36 -8.41 -3.61
CA PRO A 295 -12.14 -9.18 -3.49
C PRO A 295 -12.33 -10.57 -4.14
N LYS A 296 -11.43 -10.96 -5.04
CA LYS A 296 -11.52 -12.19 -5.83
C LYS A 296 -10.60 -13.29 -5.34
N VAL A 297 -9.48 -12.93 -4.71
CA VAL A 297 -8.48 -13.89 -4.25
C VAL A 297 -8.88 -14.40 -2.87
N LYS A 298 -9.26 -15.67 -2.78
CA LYS A 298 -9.50 -16.33 -1.48
C LYS A 298 -8.20 -16.34 -0.68
N PHE A 299 -8.28 -15.99 0.60
CA PHE A 299 -7.12 -15.82 1.46
C PHE A 299 -6.22 -17.05 1.50
N GLU A 300 -6.80 -18.23 1.68
CA GLU A 300 -6.06 -19.50 1.78
C GLU A 300 -5.29 -19.83 0.51
N TYR A 301 -5.84 -19.46 -0.66
CA TYR A 301 -5.16 -19.62 -1.95
C TYR A 301 -4.03 -18.62 -2.10
N GLY A 302 -4.29 -17.32 -1.86
CA GLY A 302 -3.29 -16.27 -1.96
C GLY A 302 -2.14 -16.44 -0.97
N LEU A 303 -2.42 -16.96 0.24
CA LEU A 303 -1.38 -17.27 1.22
C LEU A 303 -0.45 -18.40 0.72
N LYS A 304 -1.01 -19.47 0.16
CA LYS A 304 -0.21 -20.57 -0.41
C LYS A 304 0.66 -20.11 -1.57
N GLU A 305 0.10 -19.31 -2.46
CA GLU A 305 0.84 -18.72 -3.59
C GLU A 305 1.98 -17.82 -3.07
N THR A 306 1.70 -16.98 -2.07
CA THR A 306 2.70 -16.12 -1.43
C THR A 306 3.83 -16.94 -0.82
N ILE A 307 3.52 -18.00 -0.04
CA ILE A 307 4.53 -18.88 0.57
C ILE A 307 5.40 -19.52 -0.51
N GLN A 308 4.77 -20.08 -1.56
CA GLN A 308 5.50 -20.72 -2.65
C GLN A 308 6.43 -19.73 -3.35
N TRP A 309 5.94 -18.53 -3.60
CA TRP A 309 6.78 -17.49 -4.23
C TRP A 309 8.04 -17.17 -3.39
N TYR A 310 7.94 -17.02 -2.05
CA TYR A 310 9.11 -16.77 -1.21
C TYR A 310 10.09 -17.94 -1.19
N ARG A 311 9.60 -19.18 -1.27
CA ARG A 311 10.46 -20.37 -1.42
C ARG A 311 11.24 -20.35 -2.73
N ASP A 312 10.61 -19.95 -3.82
CA ASP A 312 11.21 -19.98 -5.17
C ASP A 312 12.08 -18.74 -5.43
N ASN A 313 11.98 -17.69 -4.61
CA ASN A 313 12.64 -16.41 -4.85
C ASN A 313 13.59 -15.99 -3.70
N GLU A 314 14.35 -16.94 -3.15
CA GLU A 314 15.27 -16.65 -2.04
C GLU A 314 16.35 -15.63 -2.43
N THR A 315 16.80 -15.62 -3.67
CA THR A 315 17.78 -14.66 -4.20
C THR A 315 17.25 -13.23 -4.21
N TRP A 316 15.92 -13.04 -4.28
CA TRP A 316 15.30 -11.73 -4.22
C TRP A 316 15.21 -11.19 -2.78
N TRP A 317 14.71 -11.98 -1.82
CA TRP A 317 14.44 -11.47 -0.48
C TRP A 317 15.62 -11.56 0.50
N LYS A 318 16.58 -12.52 0.35
CA LYS A 318 17.72 -12.64 1.25
C LYS A 318 18.58 -11.37 1.34
N PRO A 319 18.93 -10.68 0.23
CA PRO A 319 19.62 -9.40 0.31
C PRO A 319 18.80 -8.31 1.00
N LEU A 320 17.47 -8.32 0.85
CA LEU A 320 16.59 -7.29 1.42
C LEU A 320 16.49 -7.39 2.95
N LYS A 321 16.59 -8.59 3.54
CA LYS A 321 16.60 -8.77 5.00
C LYS A 321 17.86 -8.18 5.67
N LYS A 322 18.86 -7.80 4.90
CA LYS A 322 20.11 -7.19 5.41
C LYS A 322 20.09 -5.65 5.33
N ARG A 323 19.07 -5.05 4.71
CA ARG A 323 18.86 -3.60 4.63
C ARG A 323 18.12 -3.10 5.88
#